data_2ae1a42ca9e3819880c88be332542786
#
_entry.id   2ae1a42ca9e3819880c88be332542786
#
_cell.length_a   1.000
_cell.length_b   1.000
_cell.length_c   1.000
_cell.angle_alpha   90.00
_cell.angle_beta   90.00
_cell.angle_gamma   90.00
#
_symmetry.space_group_name_H-M   'P 1'
#
loop_
_entity.id
_entity.type
_entity.pdbx_description
1 polymer ?
#
loop_
_entity_poly.entity_id
_entity_poly.type
_entity_poly.pdbx_seq_one_letter_code
_entity_poly.pdbx_strand_id
1 'polypeptide(L)'
;MKSEKALEIINIKKTYKSGVKAVDDISFTVNKGDFFALLGPNGAGKSTTLGMVSSLVNKSSGQIKIFGYDINDDSSNARRHLGVMPQEINLNIFETPVDILVTQAGFFAIPKKEALVYAEELLRKVELYDKKDTQVRFLSGGMKRRLMVVRALIHKPKLLILDEPTAGVDVELRNSLWEMISELNEKGLTVILTTHYLEEAEAMCNRIALMHK
;
A
#
# COMPACT_ATOMS: atom_id res chain seq x y z
N MET A 1 16.76 -3.92 22.73
CA MET A 1 17.09 -3.13 21.52
C MET A 1 15.81 -2.43 21.09
N LYS A 2 15.84 -1.09 20.80
CA LYS A 2 14.64 -0.42 20.21
C LYS A 2 14.45 -0.99 18.81
N SER A 3 13.27 -1.49 18.49
CA SER A 3 12.96 -1.98 17.12
C SER A 3 13.05 -0.81 16.15
N GLU A 4 13.60 -1.05 14.95
CA GLU A 4 13.65 -0.07 13.86
C GLU A 4 12.20 0.30 13.47
N LYS A 5 11.91 1.60 13.37
CA LYS A 5 10.58 2.08 13.00
C LYS A 5 10.45 2.20 11.49
N ALA A 6 9.45 1.54 10.93
CA ALA A 6 9.11 1.64 9.51
C ALA A 6 8.28 2.88 9.20
N LEU A 7 7.34 3.22 10.11
CA LEU A 7 6.52 4.43 10.00
C LEU A 7 6.42 5.11 11.36
N GLU A 8 6.59 6.43 11.37
CA GLU A 8 6.31 7.29 12.52
C GLU A 8 5.34 8.39 12.09
N ILE A 9 4.23 8.46 12.79
CA ILE A 9 3.23 9.52 12.64
C ILE A 9 3.18 10.28 13.95
N ILE A 10 3.39 11.61 13.90
CA ILE A 10 3.54 12.46 15.08
C ILE A 10 2.60 13.66 14.94
N ASN A 11 1.56 13.70 15.78
CA ASN A 11 0.59 14.80 15.92
C ASN A 11 0.05 15.29 14.56
N ILE A 12 -0.28 14.36 13.66
CA ILE A 12 -0.79 14.73 12.33
C ILE A 12 -2.24 15.21 12.42
N LYS A 13 -2.51 16.25 11.64
CA LYS A 13 -3.86 16.82 11.48
C LYS A 13 -4.17 17.02 10.01
N LYS A 14 -5.45 16.86 9.67
CA LYS A 14 -5.98 17.22 8.37
C LYS A 14 -7.32 17.89 8.48
N THR A 15 -7.36 19.16 8.10
CA THR A 15 -8.59 19.91 7.88
C THR A 15 -8.66 20.30 6.40
N TYR A 16 -9.76 19.97 5.75
CA TYR A 16 -10.01 20.35 4.36
C TYR A 16 -10.49 21.81 4.26
N LYS A 17 -10.39 22.40 3.07
CA LYS A 17 -10.87 23.79 2.83
C LYS A 17 -12.36 23.98 3.15
N SER A 18 -13.14 22.91 3.11
CA SER A 18 -14.56 22.89 3.51
C SER A 18 -14.78 23.00 5.04
N GLY A 19 -13.71 23.05 5.83
CA GLY A 19 -13.79 23.05 7.30
C GLY A 19 -13.88 21.65 7.92
N VAL A 20 -14.01 20.59 7.13
CA VAL A 20 -14.08 19.22 7.64
C VAL A 20 -12.74 18.80 8.23
N LYS A 21 -12.70 18.48 9.52
CA LYS A 21 -11.58 17.86 10.22
C LYS A 21 -11.61 16.35 9.95
N ALA A 22 -10.78 15.87 9.02
CA ALA A 22 -10.73 14.46 8.67
C ALA A 22 -9.78 13.65 9.56
N VAL A 23 -8.76 14.30 10.12
CA VAL A 23 -7.81 13.71 11.08
C VAL A 23 -7.48 14.79 12.11
N ASP A 24 -7.59 14.48 13.40
CA ASP A 24 -7.34 15.41 14.48
C ASP A 24 -6.36 14.83 15.50
N ASP A 25 -5.09 15.25 15.39
CA ASP A 25 -4.00 15.01 16.34
C ASP A 25 -3.69 13.54 16.63
N ILE A 26 -3.49 12.74 15.58
CA ILE A 26 -3.14 11.34 15.74
C ILE A 26 -1.63 11.12 15.74
N SER A 27 -1.18 10.17 16.58
CA SER A 27 0.21 9.73 16.67
C SER A 27 0.27 8.22 16.85
N PHE A 28 1.06 7.54 16.03
CA PHE A 28 1.36 6.11 16.20
C PHE A 28 2.64 5.73 15.46
N THR A 29 3.13 4.53 15.75
CA THR A 29 4.33 3.98 15.11
C THR A 29 4.08 2.56 14.61
N VAL A 30 4.69 2.22 13.48
CA VAL A 30 4.74 0.85 12.95
C VAL A 30 6.21 0.44 12.94
N ASN A 31 6.52 -0.73 13.52
CA ASN A 31 7.87 -1.24 13.52
C ASN A 31 8.16 -1.99 12.22
N LYS A 32 9.44 -2.10 11.88
CA LYS A 32 9.89 -2.91 10.76
C LYS A 32 9.47 -4.38 10.95
N GLY A 33 8.89 -4.96 9.92
CA GLY A 33 8.36 -6.32 9.93
C GLY A 33 6.97 -6.46 10.54
N ASP A 34 6.36 -5.39 11.09
CA ASP A 34 4.98 -5.46 11.55
C ASP A 34 4.02 -5.74 10.36
N PHE A 35 2.99 -6.53 10.61
CA PHE A 35 1.77 -6.54 9.83
C PHE A 35 0.71 -5.79 10.65
N PHE A 36 0.52 -4.52 10.32
CA PHE A 36 -0.23 -3.56 11.11
C PHE A 36 -1.58 -3.25 10.48
N ALA A 37 -2.67 -3.33 11.24
CA ALA A 37 -3.99 -2.89 10.79
C ALA A 37 -4.34 -1.51 11.31
N LEU A 38 -4.89 -0.67 10.44
CA LEU A 38 -5.60 0.55 10.79
C LEU A 38 -7.09 0.27 10.60
N LEU A 39 -7.77 -0.08 11.68
CA LEU A 39 -9.17 -0.50 11.72
C LEU A 39 -10.08 0.68 12.12
N GLY A 40 -11.26 0.74 11.56
CA GLY A 40 -12.28 1.73 11.96
C GLY A 40 -13.39 1.86 10.93
N PRO A 41 -14.50 2.51 11.28
CA PRO A 41 -15.62 2.70 10.37
C PRO A 41 -15.27 3.62 9.19
N ASN A 42 -16.14 3.61 8.18
CA ASN A 42 -16.01 4.54 7.05
C ASN A 42 -16.12 5.99 7.55
N GLY A 43 -15.24 6.84 7.03
CA GLY A 43 -15.15 8.24 7.46
C GLY A 43 -14.35 8.48 8.76
N ALA A 44 -13.73 7.45 9.37
CA ALA A 44 -12.84 7.62 10.53
C ALA A 44 -11.47 8.27 10.20
N GLY A 45 -11.18 8.53 8.92
CA GLY A 45 -9.93 9.17 8.50
C GLY A 45 -8.82 8.21 8.07
N LYS A 46 -9.07 6.90 7.98
CA LYS A 46 -8.07 5.88 7.58
C LYS A 46 -7.39 6.21 6.24
N SER A 47 -8.17 6.28 5.15
CA SER A 47 -7.64 6.59 3.81
C SER A 47 -7.04 8.00 3.72
N THR A 48 -7.56 8.97 4.50
CA THR A 48 -6.95 10.30 4.60
C THR A 48 -5.57 10.21 5.26
N THR A 49 -5.44 9.43 6.33
CA THR A 49 -4.15 9.20 7.02
C THR A 49 -3.15 8.54 6.08
N LEU A 50 -3.52 7.47 5.40
CA LEU A 50 -2.65 6.81 4.43
C LEU A 50 -2.37 7.69 3.21
N GLY A 51 -3.32 8.49 2.76
CA GLY A 51 -3.13 9.51 1.73
C GLY A 51 -2.07 10.55 2.13
N MET A 52 -2.00 10.93 3.41
CA MET A 52 -0.94 11.81 3.92
C MET A 52 0.43 11.09 3.96
N VAL A 53 0.47 9.82 4.35
CA VAL A 53 1.71 9.01 4.35
C VAL A 53 2.27 8.87 2.93
N SER A 54 1.39 8.65 1.95
CA SER A 54 1.77 8.51 0.52
C SER A 54 1.98 9.84 -0.20
N SER A 55 1.84 10.97 0.50
CA SER A 55 1.91 12.33 -0.06
C SER A 55 0.85 12.63 -1.14
N LEU A 56 -0.22 11.83 -1.23
CA LEU A 56 -1.39 12.10 -2.08
C LEU A 56 -2.31 13.16 -1.46
N VAL A 57 -2.27 13.30 -0.13
CA VAL A 57 -3.01 14.28 0.64
C VAL A 57 -2.03 15.12 1.44
N ASN A 58 -2.06 16.44 1.29
CA ASN A 58 -1.24 17.33 2.09
C ASN A 58 -1.79 17.39 3.53
N LYS A 59 -0.94 17.10 4.51
CA LYS A 59 -1.28 17.29 5.93
C LYS A 59 -1.44 18.77 6.28
N SER A 60 -2.25 19.08 7.27
CA SER A 60 -2.37 20.45 7.82
C SER A 60 -1.26 20.76 8.82
N SER A 61 -0.85 19.78 9.63
CA SER A 61 0.26 19.87 10.58
C SER A 61 0.78 18.49 10.98
N GLY A 62 1.82 18.46 11.80
CA GLY A 62 2.45 17.23 12.29
C GLY A 62 3.59 16.73 11.41
N GLN A 63 4.14 15.57 11.75
CA GLN A 63 5.29 14.98 11.06
C GLN A 63 5.04 13.52 10.71
N ILE A 64 5.54 13.09 9.55
CA ILE A 64 5.50 11.69 9.10
C ILE A 64 6.90 11.31 8.63
N LYS A 65 7.41 10.18 9.15
CA LYS A 65 8.69 9.61 8.74
C LYS A 65 8.52 8.16 8.29
N ILE A 66 9.16 7.80 7.19
CA ILE A 66 9.23 6.43 6.66
C ILE A 66 10.68 5.99 6.73
N PHE A 67 10.98 4.96 7.53
CA PHE A 67 12.33 4.49 7.82
C PHE A 67 13.30 5.65 8.20
N GLY A 68 12.79 6.60 9.01
CA GLY A 68 13.55 7.77 9.47
C GLY A 68 13.54 8.96 8.49
N TYR A 69 13.19 8.79 7.23
CA TYR A 69 13.12 9.86 6.23
C TYR A 69 11.79 10.63 6.34
N ASP A 70 11.87 11.94 6.59
CA ASP A 70 10.67 12.79 6.61
C ASP A 70 10.10 12.94 5.19
N ILE A 71 8.77 12.78 5.05
CA ILE A 71 8.12 12.84 3.73
C ILE A 71 8.16 14.20 3.07
N ASN A 72 8.43 15.29 3.82
CA ASN A 72 8.56 16.64 3.26
C ASN A 72 10.02 16.97 2.95
N ASP A 73 10.93 16.67 3.89
CA ASP A 73 12.34 17.09 3.81
C ASP A 73 13.15 16.16 2.90
N ASP A 74 12.87 14.85 2.95
CA ASP A 74 13.53 13.83 2.14
C ASP A 74 12.51 12.88 1.46
N SER A 75 11.63 13.48 0.69
CA SER A 75 10.51 12.78 0.03
C SER A 75 10.96 11.69 -0.95
N SER A 76 12.14 11.84 -1.56
CA SER A 76 12.68 10.86 -2.51
C SER A 76 13.05 9.55 -1.82
N ASN A 77 13.81 9.64 -0.72
CA ASN A 77 14.19 8.47 0.06
C ASN A 77 12.99 7.83 0.77
N ALA A 78 12.07 8.65 1.31
CA ALA A 78 10.83 8.13 1.90
C ALA A 78 10.02 7.30 0.88
N ARG A 79 9.82 7.82 -0.33
CA ARG A 79 9.05 7.14 -1.40
C ARG A 79 9.72 5.88 -1.93
N ARG A 80 11.05 5.80 -1.96
CA ARG A 80 11.76 4.58 -2.37
C ARG A 80 11.47 3.39 -1.46
N HIS A 81 11.13 3.65 -0.19
CA HIS A 81 10.80 2.62 0.78
C HIS A 81 9.32 2.25 0.80
N LEU A 82 8.46 2.97 0.07
CA LEU A 82 7.02 2.90 0.18
C LEU A 82 6.37 2.36 -1.10
N GLY A 83 5.65 1.25 -0.98
CA GLY A 83 4.67 0.79 -1.97
C GLY A 83 3.25 1.13 -1.51
N VAL A 84 2.39 1.55 -2.43
CA VAL A 84 1.00 1.93 -2.09
C VAL A 84 0.03 1.30 -3.09
N MET A 85 -0.92 0.55 -2.56
CA MET A 85 -2.11 0.12 -3.27
C MET A 85 -3.30 0.94 -2.76
N PRO A 86 -3.83 1.89 -3.52
CA PRO A 86 -5.02 2.66 -3.14
C PRO A 86 -6.30 1.82 -3.27
N GLN A 87 -7.36 2.26 -2.61
CA GLN A 87 -8.67 1.62 -2.62
C GLN A 87 -9.28 1.54 -4.03
N GLU A 88 -9.18 2.63 -4.80
CA GLU A 88 -9.71 2.70 -6.16
C GLU A 88 -8.73 2.12 -7.20
N ILE A 89 -9.28 1.43 -8.20
CA ILE A 89 -8.49 0.91 -9.32
C ILE A 89 -8.10 2.08 -10.23
N ASN A 90 -6.81 2.42 -10.25
CA ASN A 90 -6.24 3.51 -11.01
C ASN A 90 -5.19 3.02 -12.02
N LEU A 91 -5.56 2.02 -12.81
CA LEU A 91 -4.72 1.45 -13.87
C LEU A 91 -5.06 2.09 -15.23
N ASN A 92 -4.05 2.28 -16.08
CA ASN A 92 -4.30 2.64 -17.48
C ASN A 92 -4.90 1.45 -18.21
N ILE A 93 -6.16 1.57 -18.61
CA ILE A 93 -6.94 0.46 -19.20
C ILE A 93 -6.47 0.05 -20.60
N PHE A 94 -5.67 0.88 -21.28
CA PHE A 94 -5.14 0.62 -22.62
C PHE A 94 -3.75 -0.02 -22.59
N GLU A 95 -3.07 -0.02 -21.45
CA GLU A 95 -1.78 -0.67 -21.28
C GLU A 95 -1.94 -2.14 -20.89
N THR A 96 -0.86 -2.90 -21.04
CA THR A 96 -0.78 -4.29 -20.57
C THR A 96 -0.24 -4.36 -19.15
N PRO A 97 -0.47 -5.45 -18.40
CA PRO A 97 0.14 -5.65 -17.09
C PRO A 97 1.65 -5.46 -17.07
N VAL A 98 2.36 -6.01 -18.05
CA VAL A 98 3.82 -5.88 -18.11
C VAL A 98 4.24 -4.45 -18.36
N ASP A 99 3.56 -3.70 -19.25
CA ASP A 99 3.88 -2.30 -19.52
C ASP A 99 3.69 -1.42 -18.28
N ILE A 100 2.58 -1.62 -17.55
CA ILE A 100 2.31 -0.91 -16.30
C ILE A 100 3.41 -1.15 -15.28
N LEU A 101 3.85 -2.40 -15.10
CA LEU A 101 4.89 -2.73 -14.14
C LEU A 101 6.25 -2.15 -14.53
N VAL A 102 6.61 -2.24 -15.81
CA VAL A 102 7.87 -1.68 -16.33
C VAL A 102 7.88 -0.15 -16.23
N THR A 103 6.76 0.49 -16.57
CA THR A 103 6.60 1.95 -16.43
C THR A 103 6.73 2.37 -14.97
N GLN A 104 6.07 1.65 -14.06
CA GLN A 104 6.16 1.91 -12.62
C GLN A 104 7.61 1.76 -12.10
N ALA A 105 8.32 0.72 -12.52
CA ALA A 105 9.72 0.50 -12.16
C ALA A 105 10.62 1.66 -12.66
N GLY A 106 10.30 2.21 -13.82
CA GLY A 106 11.01 3.35 -14.41
C GLY A 106 10.99 4.60 -13.52
N PHE A 107 9.90 4.86 -12.78
CA PHE A 107 9.84 5.97 -11.82
C PHE A 107 10.83 5.83 -10.66
N PHE A 108 11.32 4.61 -10.42
CA PHE A 108 12.33 4.31 -9.40
C PHE A 108 13.72 4.08 -9.99
N ALA A 109 13.93 4.45 -11.27
CA ALA A 109 15.18 4.30 -12.01
C ALA A 109 15.66 2.85 -12.13
N ILE A 110 14.75 1.88 -12.14
CA ILE A 110 15.08 0.46 -12.37
C ILE A 110 15.22 0.25 -13.89
N PRO A 111 16.35 -0.33 -14.37
CA PRO A 111 16.56 -0.57 -15.79
C PRO A 111 15.48 -1.49 -16.38
N LYS A 112 15.01 -1.18 -17.60
CA LYS A 112 13.92 -1.93 -18.26
C LYS A 112 14.14 -3.44 -18.28
N LYS A 113 15.37 -3.89 -18.54
CA LYS A 113 15.71 -5.33 -18.60
C LYS A 113 15.48 -6.00 -17.24
N GLU A 114 15.87 -5.37 -16.15
CA GLU A 114 15.68 -5.86 -14.78
C GLU A 114 14.19 -5.81 -14.40
N ALA A 115 13.52 -4.71 -14.73
CA ALA A 115 12.10 -4.51 -14.48
C ALA A 115 11.24 -5.59 -15.15
N LEU A 116 11.55 -5.97 -16.41
CA LEU A 116 10.84 -7.02 -17.14
C LEU A 116 10.93 -8.38 -16.43
N VAL A 117 12.13 -8.78 -16.03
CA VAL A 117 12.34 -10.08 -15.35
C VAL A 117 11.53 -10.12 -14.05
N TYR A 118 11.62 -9.05 -13.24
CA TYR A 118 10.90 -9.02 -11.97
C TYR A 118 9.38 -8.84 -12.14
N ALA A 119 8.95 -8.09 -13.16
CA ALA A 119 7.53 -7.97 -13.51
C ALA A 119 6.92 -9.34 -13.85
N GLU A 120 7.59 -10.15 -14.65
CA GLU A 120 7.12 -11.50 -14.97
C GLU A 120 7.09 -12.43 -13.76
N GLU A 121 8.08 -12.32 -12.86
CA GLU A 121 8.07 -13.06 -11.58
C GLU A 121 6.85 -12.70 -10.74
N LEU A 122 6.58 -11.41 -10.58
CA LEU A 122 5.44 -10.92 -9.82
C LEU A 122 4.10 -11.33 -10.45
N LEU A 123 4.00 -11.26 -11.79
CA LEU A 123 2.78 -11.68 -12.50
C LEU A 123 2.50 -13.18 -12.36
N ARG A 124 3.55 -14.03 -12.27
CA ARG A 124 3.38 -15.47 -11.98
C ARG A 124 2.82 -15.68 -10.57
N LYS A 125 3.35 -14.95 -9.57
CA LYS A 125 2.89 -15.05 -8.17
C LYS A 125 1.41 -14.71 -7.98
N VAL A 126 0.87 -13.83 -8.81
CA VAL A 126 -0.53 -13.41 -8.75
C VAL A 126 -1.38 -14.03 -9.88
N GLU A 127 -0.90 -15.08 -10.54
CA GLU A 127 -1.62 -15.80 -11.60
C GLU A 127 -2.11 -14.90 -12.75
N LEU A 128 -1.29 -13.92 -13.11
CA LEU A 128 -1.57 -13.00 -14.22
C LEU A 128 -0.57 -13.12 -15.37
N TYR A 129 0.36 -14.08 -15.31
CA TYR A 129 1.40 -14.23 -16.32
C TYR A 129 0.82 -14.48 -17.72
N ASP A 130 -0.20 -15.33 -17.85
CA ASP A 130 -0.87 -15.64 -19.12
C ASP A 130 -1.65 -14.43 -19.70
N LYS A 131 -1.86 -13.39 -18.90
CA LYS A 131 -2.52 -12.15 -19.28
C LYS A 131 -1.54 -10.97 -19.38
N LYS A 132 -0.23 -11.21 -19.29
CA LYS A 132 0.79 -10.15 -19.23
C LYS A 132 0.74 -9.17 -20.40
N ASP A 133 0.34 -9.65 -21.59
CA ASP A 133 0.24 -8.89 -22.84
C ASP A 133 -1.21 -8.52 -23.20
N THR A 134 -2.19 -8.81 -22.31
CA THR A 134 -3.60 -8.48 -22.50
C THR A 134 -3.88 -7.10 -21.93
N GLN A 135 -4.56 -6.22 -22.69
CA GLN A 135 -4.89 -4.89 -22.17
C GLN A 135 -5.76 -4.97 -20.91
N VAL A 136 -5.49 -4.09 -19.94
CA VAL A 136 -6.15 -4.07 -18.62
C VAL A 136 -7.68 -3.94 -18.71
N ARG A 137 -8.22 -3.30 -19.74
CA ARG A 137 -9.69 -3.22 -19.95
C ARG A 137 -10.37 -4.58 -20.03
N PHE A 138 -9.65 -5.61 -20.48
CA PHE A 138 -10.18 -6.99 -20.61
C PHE A 138 -9.96 -7.84 -19.35
N LEU A 139 -9.31 -7.30 -18.31
CA LEU A 139 -9.12 -7.99 -17.04
C LEU A 139 -10.36 -7.84 -16.15
N SER A 140 -10.66 -8.89 -15.36
CA SER A 140 -11.68 -8.82 -14.31
C SER A 140 -11.30 -7.84 -13.20
N GLY A 141 -12.25 -7.46 -12.35
CA GLY A 141 -11.99 -6.60 -11.18
C GLY A 141 -10.94 -7.19 -10.24
N GLY A 142 -11.03 -8.50 -9.95
CA GLY A 142 -10.05 -9.20 -9.13
C GLY A 142 -8.66 -9.25 -9.77
N MET A 143 -8.56 -9.50 -11.08
CA MET A 143 -7.29 -9.43 -11.82
C MET A 143 -6.64 -8.03 -11.72
N LYS A 144 -7.45 -6.97 -11.88
CA LYS A 144 -6.99 -5.59 -11.71
C LYS A 144 -6.48 -5.31 -10.29
N ARG A 145 -7.16 -5.85 -9.27
CA ARG A 145 -6.72 -5.74 -7.87
C ARG A 145 -5.37 -6.40 -7.65
N ARG A 146 -5.18 -7.63 -8.11
CA ARG A 146 -3.90 -8.33 -8.04
C ARG A 146 -2.78 -7.57 -8.75
N LEU A 147 -3.07 -7.01 -9.92
CA LEU A 147 -2.11 -6.17 -10.65
C LEU A 147 -1.71 -4.92 -9.85
N MET A 148 -2.65 -4.29 -9.14
CA MET A 148 -2.34 -3.12 -8.30
C MET A 148 -1.39 -3.46 -7.15
N VAL A 149 -1.55 -4.64 -6.51
CA VAL A 149 -0.63 -5.08 -5.46
C VAL A 149 0.78 -5.26 -6.01
N VAL A 150 0.95 -5.99 -7.11
CA VAL A 150 2.29 -6.22 -7.68
C VAL A 150 2.89 -4.95 -8.27
N ARG A 151 2.09 -4.00 -8.74
CA ARG A 151 2.55 -2.67 -9.12
C ARG A 151 3.15 -1.92 -7.93
N ALA A 152 2.56 -2.03 -6.75
CA ALA A 152 3.10 -1.42 -5.54
C ALA A 152 4.41 -2.09 -5.07
N LEU A 153 4.68 -3.33 -5.50
CA LEU A 153 5.84 -4.12 -5.11
C LEU A 153 7.01 -4.06 -6.11
N ILE A 154 6.81 -3.57 -7.33
CA ILE A 154 7.79 -3.68 -8.42
C ILE A 154 9.15 -3.03 -8.12
N HIS A 155 9.19 -2.01 -7.27
CA HIS A 155 10.42 -1.34 -6.86
C HIS A 155 11.01 -1.87 -5.54
N LYS A 156 10.50 -3.03 -5.04
CA LYS A 156 10.97 -3.73 -3.83
C LYS A 156 10.93 -2.82 -2.59
N PRO A 157 9.78 -2.21 -2.26
CA PRO A 157 9.66 -1.35 -1.09
C PRO A 157 9.89 -2.12 0.21
N LYS A 158 10.22 -1.42 1.30
CA LYS A 158 10.32 -1.99 2.64
C LYS A 158 9.02 -1.86 3.45
N LEU A 159 8.12 -0.97 3.03
CA LEU A 159 6.81 -0.73 3.59
C LEU A 159 5.76 -0.79 2.48
N LEU A 160 4.76 -1.65 2.63
CA LEU A 160 3.62 -1.75 1.73
C LEU A 160 2.36 -1.25 2.44
N ILE A 161 1.65 -0.33 1.82
CA ILE A 161 0.33 0.14 2.27
C ILE A 161 -0.73 -0.45 1.36
N LEU A 162 -1.74 -1.07 1.95
CA LEU A 162 -2.89 -1.67 1.29
C LEU A 162 -4.17 -1.00 1.81
N ASP A 163 -4.81 -0.18 0.98
CA ASP A 163 -6.07 0.49 1.36
C ASP A 163 -7.27 -0.35 0.88
N GLU A 164 -7.92 -1.07 1.80
CA GLU A 164 -9.04 -1.99 1.56
C GLU A 164 -8.79 -2.97 0.39
N PRO A 165 -7.71 -3.77 0.41
CA PRO A 165 -7.28 -4.55 -0.75
C PRO A 165 -8.25 -5.63 -1.18
N THR A 166 -9.11 -6.11 -0.28
CA THR A 166 -10.06 -7.22 -0.48
C THR A 166 -11.50 -6.76 -0.74
N ALA A 167 -11.75 -5.45 -0.77
CA ALA A 167 -13.09 -4.93 -1.03
C ALA A 167 -13.60 -5.37 -2.41
N GLY A 168 -14.74 -6.10 -2.45
CA GLY A 168 -15.35 -6.60 -3.68
C GLY A 168 -14.59 -7.75 -4.37
N VAL A 169 -13.72 -8.44 -3.63
CA VAL A 169 -12.97 -9.63 -4.09
C VAL A 169 -13.65 -10.88 -3.53
N ASP A 170 -13.76 -11.93 -4.36
CA ASP A 170 -14.26 -13.23 -3.92
C ASP A 170 -13.31 -13.91 -2.90
N VAL A 171 -13.82 -14.95 -2.21
CA VAL A 171 -13.13 -15.59 -1.08
C VAL A 171 -11.82 -16.26 -1.51
N GLU A 172 -11.82 -16.97 -2.64
CA GLU A 172 -10.65 -17.69 -3.13
C GLU A 172 -9.52 -16.73 -3.49
N LEU A 173 -9.87 -15.69 -4.22
CA LEU A 173 -8.92 -14.65 -4.63
C LEU A 173 -8.38 -13.85 -3.44
N ARG A 174 -9.21 -13.62 -2.41
CA ARG A 174 -8.81 -13.00 -1.15
C ARG A 174 -7.75 -13.84 -0.45
N ASN A 175 -7.96 -15.14 -0.34
CA ASN A 175 -7.03 -16.04 0.33
C ASN A 175 -5.66 -16.06 -0.38
N SER A 176 -5.65 -16.22 -1.70
CA SER A 176 -4.39 -16.21 -2.47
C SER A 176 -3.62 -14.89 -2.33
N LEU A 177 -4.34 -13.76 -2.26
CA LEU A 177 -3.72 -12.46 -2.02
C LEU A 177 -3.08 -12.37 -0.62
N TRP A 178 -3.78 -12.86 0.40
CA TRP A 178 -3.29 -12.86 1.78
C TRP A 178 -2.09 -13.79 1.95
N GLU A 179 -2.09 -14.97 1.36
CA GLU A 179 -0.95 -15.88 1.36
C GLU A 179 0.30 -15.21 0.79
N MET A 180 0.18 -14.58 -0.39
CA MET A 180 1.30 -13.87 -1.01
C MET A 180 1.82 -12.72 -0.13
N ILE A 181 0.94 -11.93 0.48
CA ILE A 181 1.35 -10.80 1.32
C ILE A 181 2.00 -11.30 2.62
N SER A 182 1.47 -12.38 3.21
CA SER A 182 2.04 -13.01 4.40
C SER A 182 3.45 -13.54 4.14
N GLU A 183 3.67 -14.24 3.04
CA GLU A 183 5.01 -14.70 2.65
C GLU A 183 6.02 -13.54 2.51
N LEU A 184 5.56 -12.40 1.96
CA LEU A 184 6.42 -11.22 1.84
C LEU A 184 6.70 -10.58 3.19
N ASN A 185 5.73 -10.56 4.10
CA ASN A 185 5.92 -10.07 5.47
C ASN A 185 6.88 -10.95 6.26
N GLU A 186 6.78 -12.28 6.18
CA GLU A 186 7.72 -13.22 6.77
C GLU A 186 9.17 -13.00 6.26
N LYS A 187 9.33 -12.55 5.03
CA LYS A 187 10.62 -12.17 4.42
C LYS A 187 11.08 -10.76 4.82
N GLY A 188 10.34 -10.08 5.72
CA GLY A 188 10.73 -8.81 6.32
C GLY A 188 10.05 -7.57 5.71
N LEU A 189 9.11 -7.71 4.79
CA LEU A 189 8.29 -6.60 4.32
C LEU A 189 7.39 -6.12 5.48
N THR A 190 7.39 -4.81 5.77
CA THR A 190 6.41 -4.21 6.68
C THR A 190 5.12 -3.96 5.93
N VAL A 191 3.97 -4.31 6.50
CA VAL A 191 2.67 -4.13 5.85
C VAL A 191 1.75 -3.29 6.72
N ILE A 192 1.07 -2.33 6.11
CA ILE A 192 -0.04 -1.59 6.72
C ILE A 192 -1.29 -1.87 5.91
N LEU A 193 -2.31 -2.37 6.58
CA LEU A 193 -3.62 -2.67 6.03
C LEU A 193 -4.65 -1.71 6.58
N THR A 194 -5.48 -1.09 5.73
CA THR A 194 -6.77 -0.56 6.18
C THR A 194 -7.86 -1.57 5.88
N THR A 195 -8.71 -1.76 6.84
CA THR A 195 -9.93 -2.57 6.68
C THR A 195 -11.02 -2.08 7.64
N HIS A 196 -12.24 -2.40 7.34
CA HIS A 196 -13.37 -2.27 8.26
C HIS A 196 -13.84 -3.65 8.77
N TYR A 197 -13.19 -4.74 8.35
CA TYR A 197 -13.45 -6.10 8.79
C TYR A 197 -12.48 -6.49 9.91
N LEU A 198 -13.02 -6.68 11.12
CA LEU A 198 -12.22 -7.07 12.28
C LEU A 198 -11.56 -8.45 12.07
N GLU A 199 -12.27 -9.38 11.46
CA GLU A 199 -11.78 -10.75 11.19
C GLU A 199 -10.51 -10.74 10.34
N GLU A 200 -10.40 -9.87 9.32
CA GLU A 200 -9.18 -9.73 8.52
C GLU A 200 -8.02 -9.19 9.35
N ALA A 201 -8.29 -8.18 10.17
CA ALA A 201 -7.26 -7.58 11.01
C ALA A 201 -6.73 -8.57 12.06
N GLU A 202 -7.61 -9.36 12.69
CA GLU A 202 -7.24 -10.37 13.69
C GLU A 202 -6.49 -11.56 13.07
N ALA A 203 -6.88 -12.00 11.87
CA ALA A 203 -6.26 -13.13 11.20
C ALA A 203 -4.84 -12.80 10.67
N MET A 204 -4.61 -11.57 10.21
CA MET A 204 -3.41 -11.23 9.46
C MET A 204 -2.42 -10.36 10.24
N CYS A 205 -2.90 -9.56 11.20
CA CYS A 205 -2.09 -8.48 11.76
C CYS A 205 -1.59 -8.82 13.17
N ASN A 206 -0.32 -8.55 13.42
CA ASN A 206 0.26 -8.69 14.76
C ASN A 206 0.03 -7.44 15.64
N ARG A 207 -0.39 -6.31 15.03
CA ARG A 207 -0.74 -5.07 15.73
C ARG A 207 -1.90 -4.38 15.06
N ILE A 208 -2.81 -3.85 15.86
CA ILE A 208 -4.02 -3.16 15.39
C ILE A 208 -4.12 -1.80 16.09
N ALA A 209 -4.37 -0.75 15.30
CA ALA A 209 -4.80 0.54 15.82
C ALA A 209 -6.25 0.79 15.44
N LEU A 210 -7.05 1.21 16.40
CA LEU A 210 -8.45 1.57 16.19
C LEU A 210 -8.54 3.08 15.94
N MET A 211 -9.12 3.46 14.79
CA MET A 211 -9.51 4.85 14.52
C MET A 211 -11.01 5.04 14.77
N HIS A 212 -11.33 6.01 15.59
CA HIS A 212 -12.70 6.41 15.88
C HIS A 212 -12.86 7.92 15.57
N LYS A 213 -14.09 8.33 15.25
CA LYS A 213 -14.44 9.75 15.09
C LYS A 213 -14.40 10.49 16.43
#